data_b892d667a345e74e333aed43be2eb4b4
#
_entry.id   b892d667a345e74e333aed43be2eb4b4
#
_cell.length_a   1.000
_cell.length_b   1.000
_cell.length_c   1.000
_cell.angle_alpha   90.00
_cell.angle_beta   90.00
_cell.angle_gamma   90.00
#
_symmetry.space_group_name_H-M   'P 1'
#
loop_
_entity.id
_entity.type
_entity.pdbx_description
1 polymer ?
#
loop_
_entity_poly.entity_id
_entity_poly.type
_entity_poly.pdbx_seq_one_letter_code
_entity_poly.pdbx_strand_id
1 'polypeptide(L)' 'MNRYANITVIGKDKTGVIAQITNQLFDIRANIEAMEEQVTRGQFSMTIQASWKLPEFDEKLIGQRLRALGRDLGMEIKWW' A
#
# COMPACT_ATOMS: atom_id res chain seq x y z
N MET A 1 1.56 -18.22 -11.83
CA MET A 1 1.68 -18.16 -10.36
C MET A 1 1.84 -16.73 -9.90
N ASN A 2 1.34 -16.46 -8.70
CA ASN A 2 1.38 -15.12 -8.13
C ASN A 2 2.09 -15.12 -6.79
N ARG A 3 2.66 -13.97 -6.44
CA ARG A 3 3.12 -13.67 -5.09
C ARG A 3 2.10 -12.76 -4.43
N TYR A 4 1.84 -13.00 -3.16
CA TYR A 4 0.87 -12.25 -2.38
C TYR A 4 1.57 -11.52 -1.25
N ALA A 5 1.04 -10.37 -0.89
CA ALA A 5 1.55 -9.60 0.23
C ALA A 5 0.40 -8.89 0.94
N ASN A 6 0.62 -8.63 2.22
CA ASN A 6 -0.27 -7.80 3.01
C ASN A 6 0.41 -6.46 3.23
N ILE A 7 -0.36 -5.39 3.11
CA ILE A 7 0.15 -4.03 3.30
C ILE A 7 -0.75 -3.32 4.28
N THR A 8 -0.17 -2.70 5.31
CA THR A 8 -0.93 -1.88 6.25
C THR A 8 -0.41 -0.45 6.20
N VAL A 9 -1.35 0.51 6.24
CA VAL A 9 -1.05 1.92 6.23
C VAL A 9 -1.77 2.57 7.40
N ILE A 10 -1.04 3.20 8.29
CA ILE A 10 -1.63 3.82 9.49
C ILE A 10 -1.05 5.22 9.66
N GLY A 11 -1.92 6.17 9.90
CA GLY A 11 -1.48 7.54 10.16
C GLY A 11 -2.65 8.50 10.27
N LYS A 12 -2.32 9.78 10.28
CA LYS A 12 -3.33 10.82 10.36
C LYS A 12 -4.07 10.92 9.02
N ASP A 13 -5.39 10.97 9.07
CA ASP A 13 -6.20 11.05 7.85
C ASP A 13 -5.92 12.34 7.09
N LYS A 14 -5.84 12.20 5.76
CA LYS A 14 -5.61 13.32 4.84
C LYS A 14 -6.40 13.10 3.57
N THR A 15 -6.72 14.21 2.91
CA THR A 15 -7.37 14.15 1.60
C THR A 15 -6.46 13.46 0.58
N GLY A 16 -7.01 12.56 -0.21
CA GLY A 16 -6.30 11.94 -1.32
C GLY A 16 -5.40 10.78 -0.96
N VAL A 17 -5.42 10.31 0.30
CA VAL A 17 -4.57 9.20 0.74
C VAL A 17 -4.81 7.95 -0.07
N ILE A 18 -6.08 7.58 -0.23
CA ILE A 18 -6.43 6.34 -0.95
C ILE A 18 -5.95 6.40 -2.39
N ALA A 19 -6.15 7.55 -3.05
CA ALA A 19 -5.73 7.72 -4.44
C ALA A 19 -4.21 7.58 -4.57
N GLN A 20 -3.44 8.15 -3.66
CA GLN A 20 -1.99 8.04 -3.70
C GLN A 20 -1.52 6.60 -3.49
N ILE A 21 -2.14 5.90 -2.55
CA ILE A 21 -1.80 4.51 -2.28
C ILE A 21 -2.11 3.63 -3.48
N THR A 22 -3.32 3.74 -4.03
CA THR A 22 -3.73 2.88 -5.15
C THR A 22 -2.95 3.20 -6.41
N ASN A 23 -2.63 4.46 -6.66
CA ASN A 23 -1.80 4.83 -7.80
C ASN A 23 -0.40 4.25 -7.69
N GLN A 24 0.19 4.27 -6.50
CA GLN A 24 1.52 3.71 -6.30
C GLN A 24 1.51 2.19 -6.51
N LEU A 25 0.48 1.52 -6.02
CA LEU A 25 0.36 0.08 -6.23
C LEU A 25 0.20 -0.25 -7.70
N PHE A 26 -0.58 0.55 -8.43
CA PHE A 26 -0.73 0.37 -9.86
C PHE A 26 0.62 0.50 -10.58
N ASP A 27 1.41 1.51 -10.20
CA ASP A 27 2.72 1.75 -10.83
C ASP A 27 3.69 0.59 -10.63
N ILE A 28 3.59 -0.13 -9.53
CA ILE A 28 4.46 -1.27 -9.26
C ILE A 28 3.80 -2.61 -9.64
N ARG A 29 2.76 -2.55 -10.46
CA ARG A 29 2.11 -3.72 -11.07
C ARG A 29 1.37 -4.61 -10.08
N ALA A 30 0.99 -4.06 -8.93
CA ALA A 30 0.22 -4.80 -7.95
C ALA A 30 -1.24 -4.93 -8.40
N ASN A 31 -1.82 -6.09 -8.17
CA ASN A 31 -3.24 -6.29 -8.28
C ASN A 31 -3.81 -6.25 -6.86
N ILE A 32 -4.84 -5.45 -6.64
CA ILE A 32 -5.47 -5.34 -5.32
C ILE A 32 -6.54 -6.41 -5.21
N GLU A 33 -6.30 -7.39 -4.34
CA GLU A 33 -7.23 -8.50 -4.13
C GLU A 33 -8.33 -8.14 -3.16
N ALA A 34 -7.98 -7.40 -2.10
CA ALA A 34 -8.92 -6.96 -1.08
C ALA A 34 -8.38 -5.71 -0.42
N MET A 35 -9.27 -4.87 0.05
CA MET A 35 -8.90 -3.62 0.68
C MET A 35 -9.95 -3.24 1.70
N GLU A 36 -9.50 -2.90 2.90
CA GLU A 36 -10.36 -2.37 3.94
C GLU A 36 -9.76 -1.09 4.48
N GLU A 37 -10.60 -0.10 4.74
CA GLU A 37 -10.15 1.13 5.36
C GLU A 37 -11.06 1.53 6.51
N GLN A 38 -10.51 2.28 7.44
CA GLN A 38 -11.26 2.78 8.56
C GLN A 38 -10.69 4.13 8.98
N VAL A 39 -11.57 5.09 9.23
CA VAL A 39 -11.17 6.38 9.78
C VAL A 39 -11.89 6.54 11.11
N THR A 40 -11.13 6.70 12.18
CA THR A 40 -11.68 6.85 13.52
C THR A 40 -10.96 8.01 14.20
N ARG A 41 -11.73 9.06 14.52
CA ARG A 41 -11.21 10.25 15.21
C ARG A 41 -9.99 10.85 14.48
N GLY A 42 -10.06 10.92 13.15
CA GLY A 42 -8.99 11.49 12.34
C GLY A 42 -7.81 10.58 12.11
N GLN A 43 -7.87 9.34 12.58
CA GLN A 43 -6.84 8.36 12.30
C GLN A 43 -7.27 7.45 11.17
N PHE A 44 -6.40 7.33 10.18
CA PHE A 44 -6.60 6.49 9.00
C PHE A 44 -5.89 5.16 9.22
N SER A 45 -6.59 4.08 8.87
CA SER A 45 -6.03 2.73 8.91
C SER A 45 -6.50 1.98 7.69
N MET A 46 -5.59 1.35 6.97
CA MET A 46 -5.92 0.60 5.77
C MET A 46 -5.13 -0.71 5.74
N THR A 47 -5.82 -1.77 5.33
CA THR A 47 -5.20 -3.08 5.11
C THR A 47 -5.47 -3.49 3.68
N ILE A 48 -4.44 -3.86 2.95
CA ILE A 48 -4.54 -4.25 1.56
C ILE A 48 -3.93 -5.64 1.39
N GLN A 49 -4.63 -6.49 0.65
CA GLN A 49 -4.05 -7.74 0.15
C GLN A 49 -3.76 -7.53 -1.32
N ALA A 50 -2.51 -7.66 -1.68
CA ALA A 50 -2.05 -7.41 -3.04
C ALA A 50 -1.41 -8.66 -3.63
N SER A 51 -1.39 -8.74 -4.95
CA SER A 51 -0.72 -9.84 -5.63
C SER A 51 0.03 -9.31 -6.85
N TRP A 52 1.05 -10.04 -7.24
CA TRP A 52 1.85 -9.76 -8.43
C TRP A 52 2.05 -11.05 -9.20
N LYS A 53 2.09 -10.96 -10.50
CA LYS A 53 2.59 -12.07 -11.31
C LYS A 53 4.07 -12.22 -11.01
N LEU A 54 4.55 -13.46 -10.89
CA LEU A 54 5.94 -13.70 -10.52
C LEU A 54 6.96 -12.90 -11.35
N PRO A 55 6.84 -12.82 -12.68
CA PRO A 55 7.80 -12.04 -13.45
C PRO A 55 7.82 -10.55 -13.11
N GLU A 56 6.75 -10.04 -12.52
CA GLU A 56 6.63 -8.63 -12.18
C GLU A 56 6.90 -8.34 -10.70
N PHE A 57 7.11 -9.37 -9.90
CA PHE A 57 7.36 -9.19 -8.48
C PHE A 57 8.82 -8.82 -8.25
N ASP A 58 9.05 -7.64 -7.72
CA ASP A 58 10.39 -7.13 -7.41
C ASP A 58 10.36 -6.62 -5.97
N GLU A 59 10.81 -7.46 -5.05
CA GLU A 59 10.74 -7.17 -3.62
C GLU A 59 11.45 -5.87 -3.27
N LYS A 60 12.61 -5.64 -3.86
CA LYS A 60 13.41 -4.44 -3.57
C LYS A 60 12.69 -3.19 -4.04
N LEU A 61 12.16 -3.21 -5.25
CA LEU A 61 11.43 -2.08 -5.81
C LEU A 61 10.16 -1.79 -5.00
N ILE A 62 9.41 -2.83 -4.68
CA ILE A 62 8.19 -2.69 -3.89
C ILE A 62 8.50 -2.05 -2.54
N GLY A 63 9.53 -2.56 -1.85
CA GLY A 63 9.94 -1.99 -0.57
C GLY A 63 10.34 -0.54 -0.66
N GLN A 64 11.11 -0.17 -1.69
CA GLN A 64 11.53 1.22 -1.90
C GLN A 64 10.32 2.14 -2.12
N ARG A 65 9.38 1.70 -2.97
CA ARG A 65 8.21 2.51 -3.30
C ARG A 65 7.29 2.68 -2.11
N LEU A 66 7.09 1.63 -1.33
CA LEU A 66 6.26 1.72 -0.13
C LEU A 66 6.89 2.60 0.95
N ARG A 67 8.21 2.54 1.11
CA ARG A 67 8.89 3.43 2.04
C ARG A 67 8.78 4.89 1.61
N ALA A 68 8.95 5.15 0.32
CA ALA A 68 8.80 6.52 -0.21
C ALA A 68 7.37 7.03 -0.01
N LEU A 69 6.39 6.19 -0.26
CA LEU A 69 4.99 6.55 -0.06
C LEU A 69 4.70 6.89 1.39
N GLY A 70 5.23 6.09 2.32
CA GLY A 70 5.07 6.36 3.75
C GLY A 70 5.65 7.70 4.15
N ARG A 71 6.84 8.04 3.63
CA ARG A 71 7.44 9.34 3.89
C ARG A 71 6.59 10.48 3.33
N ASP A 72 6.12 10.32 2.09
CA ASP A 72 5.34 11.36 1.43
C ASP A 72 4.01 11.61 2.12
N LEU A 73 3.39 10.55 2.63
CA LEU A 73 2.11 10.65 3.33
C LEU A 73 2.28 10.98 4.81
N GLY A 74 3.48 10.81 5.36
CA GLY A 74 3.68 10.92 6.80
C GLY A 74 2.99 9.80 7.55
N MET A 75 2.94 8.61 6.97
CA MET A 75 2.24 7.45 7.54
C MET A 75 3.18 6.27 7.69
N GLU A 76 2.83 5.37 8.60
CA GLU A 76 3.56 4.14 8.79
C GLU A 76 3.01 3.09 7.83
N ILE A 77 3.88 2.54 7.00
CA ILE A 77 3.51 1.48 6.07
C ILE A 77 4.36 0.26 6.37
N LYS A 78 3.68 -0.87 6.56
CA LYS A 78 4.32 -2.16 6.74
C LYS A 78 3.81 -3.12 5.68
N TRP A 79 4.65 -4.07 5.28
CA TRP A 79 4.21 -5.08 4.33
C TRP A 79 4.96 -6.38 4.57
N TRP A 80 4.29 -7.50 4.26
CA TRP A 80 4.89 -8.82 4.44
C TRP A 80 4.22 -9.88 3.56
#